data_c60cc36c119de79dfc4a55836cda6cca
#
_entry.id   c60cc36c119de79dfc4a55836cda6cca
#
_cell.length_a   1.000
_cell.length_b   1.000
_cell.length_c   1.000
_cell.angle_alpha   90.00
_cell.angle_beta   90.00
_cell.angle_gamma   90.00
#
_symmetry.space_group_name_H-M   'P 1'
#
loop_
_entity.id
_entity.type
_entity.pdbx_description
1 polymer ?
#
loop_
_entity_poly.entity_id
_entity_poly.type
_entity_poly.pdbx_seq_one_letter_code
_entity_poly.pdbx_strand_id
1 'polypeptide(L)'
;MIDREKIDELGYLDIERDRGKFLTNKFNKSKSTSTVDFCKGALLSFDKFVFSKFGKDSTEQVIEDVKKLPESRHESVMIDLFQKYLHWKHEDSKASTSVAYYQTALEYFSYHQLKINHYNLRRGITLPQDPKNMKYAVTYSEIKKLIDYAKPKRKALYTVLISSGMRIGETLGLKKRDFDFSQDRICITIPAKLTKKNTQRQTYISKEAEHYLTPIIKRMNQDELVFTSNKDIRKSVDNEILNFWNLRKKTELDVKYDNSTLHKITLHSFRAFFETQASNTHGLEYAHALIGHSGYLEQYYRLSDEERLEKYIELEQKLTVGEDFKNKIKIKKLEIEKSELEKVKEDNSEIKEKFAELKIASSEIISWIEEQKSKKE
;
A
#
# COMPACT_ATOMS: atom_id res chain seq x y z
N MET A 1 -17.31 34.68 -27.35
CA MET A 1 -17.27 35.76 -26.35
C MET A 1 -18.30 35.40 -25.27
N ILE A 2 -17.86 35.22 -24.03
CA ILE A 2 -18.80 35.00 -22.92
C ILE A 2 -19.43 36.36 -22.63
N ASP A 3 -20.76 36.38 -22.62
CA ASP A 3 -21.55 37.60 -22.40
C ASP A 3 -21.24 38.19 -21.02
N ARG A 4 -20.78 39.42 -20.97
CA ARG A 4 -20.42 40.11 -19.71
C ARG A 4 -21.60 40.18 -18.73
N GLU A 5 -22.84 40.37 -19.21
CA GLU A 5 -24.01 40.37 -18.34
C GLU A 5 -24.23 39.05 -17.62
N LYS A 6 -23.95 37.90 -18.26
CA LYS A 6 -24.01 36.58 -17.59
C LYS A 6 -22.92 36.36 -16.55
N ILE A 7 -21.77 37.04 -16.65
CA ILE A 7 -20.72 36.98 -15.62
C ILE A 7 -21.12 37.78 -14.41
N ASP A 8 -21.78 38.92 -14.62
CA ASP A 8 -22.28 39.76 -13.52
C ASP A 8 -23.42 39.07 -12.78
N GLU A 9 -24.34 38.36 -13.50
CA GLU A 9 -25.36 37.51 -12.85
C GLU A 9 -24.75 36.37 -12.01
N LEU A 10 -23.66 35.76 -12.42
CA LEU A 10 -22.95 34.76 -11.64
C LEU A 10 -22.22 35.34 -10.41
N GLY A 11 -21.82 36.62 -10.48
CA GLY A 11 -21.20 37.34 -9.37
C GLY A 11 -22.18 37.73 -8.24
N TYR A 12 -23.47 37.86 -8.57
CA TYR A 12 -24.55 38.15 -7.62
C TYR A 12 -25.13 36.92 -6.91
N LEU A 13 -24.73 35.71 -7.28
CA LEU A 13 -25.00 34.54 -6.45
C LEU A 13 -24.15 34.67 -5.18
N ASP A 14 -24.78 35.23 -4.14
CA ASP A 14 -24.24 35.27 -2.79
C ASP A 14 -24.11 33.82 -2.30
N ILE A 15 -23.03 33.16 -2.73
CA ILE A 15 -22.76 31.76 -2.38
C ILE A 15 -22.41 31.79 -0.91
N GLU A 16 -23.42 31.60 -0.08
CA GLU A 16 -23.24 31.40 1.35
C GLU A 16 -22.14 30.33 1.57
N ARG A 17 -21.02 30.78 2.14
CA ARG A 17 -19.83 29.95 2.35
C ARG A 17 -19.82 29.47 3.79
N ASP A 18 -20.55 28.39 4.04
CA ASP A 18 -20.61 27.77 5.35
C ASP A 18 -19.70 26.52 5.45
N ARG A 19 -19.52 26.06 6.68
CA ARG A 19 -18.72 24.89 7.03
C ARG A 19 -19.29 23.60 6.40
N GLY A 20 -20.61 23.48 6.28
CA GLY A 20 -21.29 22.33 5.68
C GLY A 20 -20.95 22.20 4.20
N LYS A 21 -21.04 23.32 3.46
CA LYS A 21 -20.67 23.34 2.02
C LYS A 21 -19.19 23.05 1.82
N PHE A 22 -18.30 23.59 2.66
CA PHE A 22 -16.87 23.26 2.63
C PHE A 22 -16.63 21.75 2.80
N LEU A 23 -17.26 21.13 3.78
CA LEU A 23 -17.13 19.70 4.05
C LEU A 23 -17.73 18.84 2.92
N THR A 24 -18.85 19.29 2.33
CA THR A 24 -19.43 18.65 1.15
C THR A 24 -18.49 18.70 -0.05
N ASN A 25 -17.80 19.82 -0.28
CA ASN A 25 -16.79 19.95 -1.33
C ASN A 25 -15.60 19.00 -1.07
N LYS A 26 -15.15 18.86 0.19
CA LYS A 26 -14.12 17.88 0.56
C LYS A 26 -14.55 16.44 0.30
N PHE A 27 -15.81 16.10 0.60
CA PHE A 27 -16.36 14.79 0.26
C PHE A 27 -16.40 14.57 -1.25
N ASN A 28 -16.91 15.53 -2.00
CA ASN A 28 -17.04 15.43 -3.46
C ASN A 28 -15.71 15.21 -4.15
N LYS A 29 -14.64 15.86 -3.65
CA LYS A 29 -13.28 15.71 -4.18
C LYS A 29 -12.65 14.37 -3.79
N SER A 30 -12.79 13.93 -2.54
CA SER A 30 -12.10 12.75 -2.02
C SER A 30 -12.90 11.46 -2.07
N LYS A 31 -14.24 11.57 -2.12
CA LYS A 31 -15.21 10.47 -1.94
C LYS A 31 -14.99 9.68 -0.64
N SER A 32 -14.39 10.32 0.37
CA SER A 32 -13.98 9.71 1.63
C SER A 32 -14.61 10.38 2.84
N THR A 33 -15.38 9.63 3.61
CA THR A 33 -15.93 10.07 4.90
C THR A 33 -14.83 10.36 5.91
N SER A 34 -13.73 9.58 5.91
CA SER A 34 -12.57 9.81 6.78
C SER A 34 -11.90 11.16 6.53
N THR A 35 -11.85 11.63 5.28
CA THR A 35 -11.36 12.97 4.95
C THR A 35 -12.26 14.05 5.53
N VAL A 36 -13.58 13.87 5.44
CA VAL A 36 -14.56 14.80 6.03
C VAL A 36 -14.45 14.84 7.55
N ASP A 37 -14.37 13.68 8.21
CA ASP A 37 -14.22 13.60 9.66
C ASP A 37 -12.91 14.25 10.14
N PHE A 38 -11.82 14.05 9.39
CA PHE A 38 -10.56 14.71 9.64
C PHE A 38 -10.68 16.25 9.54
N CYS A 39 -11.31 16.74 8.46
CA CYS A 39 -11.53 18.18 8.29
C CYS A 39 -12.43 18.76 9.40
N LYS A 40 -13.49 18.04 9.81
CA LYS A 40 -14.32 18.43 10.97
C LYS A 40 -13.47 18.55 12.24
N GLY A 41 -12.65 17.53 12.53
CA GLY A 41 -11.76 17.52 13.69
C GLY A 41 -10.75 18.68 13.67
N ALA A 42 -10.21 19.00 12.51
CA ALA A 42 -9.28 20.10 12.33
C ALA A 42 -9.93 21.47 12.59
N LEU A 43 -11.13 21.71 12.05
CA LEU A 43 -11.88 22.96 12.28
C LEU A 43 -12.34 23.09 13.74
N LEU A 44 -12.83 22.02 14.36
CA LEU A 44 -13.15 22.03 15.80
C LEU A 44 -11.91 22.29 16.67
N SER A 45 -10.75 21.80 16.27
CA SER A 45 -9.49 22.11 16.96
C SER A 45 -9.13 23.57 16.82
N PHE A 46 -9.37 24.18 15.65
CA PHE A 46 -9.13 25.60 15.45
C PHE A 46 -10.13 26.48 16.24
N ASP A 47 -11.42 26.07 16.34
CA ASP A 47 -12.41 26.74 17.19
C ASP A 47 -11.95 26.76 18.67
N LYS A 48 -11.45 25.62 19.19
CA LYS A 48 -10.91 25.55 20.56
C LYS A 48 -9.73 26.48 20.76
N PHE A 49 -8.84 26.57 19.77
CA PHE A 49 -7.71 27.50 19.83
C PHE A 49 -8.16 28.95 19.86
N VAL A 50 -9.04 29.37 18.94
CA VAL A 50 -9.48 30.79 18.90
C VAL A 50 -10.31 31.16 20.12
N PHE A 51 -11.09 30.24 20.68
CA PHE A 51 -11.76 30.42 21.93
C PHE A 51 -10.77 30.64 23.10
N SER A 52 -9.78 29.76 23.20
CA SER A 52 -8.81 29.80 24.32
C SER A 52 -7.88 31.02 24.28
N LYS A 53 -7.55 31.51 23.08
CA LYS A 53 -6.57 32.60 22.91
C LYS A 53 -7.20 33.98 22.68
N PHE A 54 -8.39 34.05 22.11
CA PHE A 54 -9.01 35.30 21.66
C PHE A 54 -10.46 35.47 22.15
N GLY A 55 -11.03 34.50 22.88
CA GLY A 55 -12.42 34.57 23.34
C GLY A 55 -13.43 34.57 22.21
N LYS A 56 -13.09 33.98 21.03
CA LYS A 56 -13.98 33.88 19.87
C LYS A 56 -14.63 32.50 19.83
N ASP A 57 -15.93 32.43 19.57
CA ASP A 57 -16.71 31.19 19.64
C ASP A 57 -16.45 30.26 18.42
N SER A 58 -16.01 30.85 17.31
CA SER A 58 -15.80 30.05 16.10
C SER A 58 -14.73 30.63 15.16
N THR A 59 -14.25 29.75 14.27
CA THR A 59 -13.33 30.11 13.18
C THR A 59 -13.93 31.18 12.27
N GLU A 60 -15.23 31.14 12.02
CA GLU A 60 -15.96 32.09 11.16
C GLU A 60 -15.89 33.51 11.72
N GLN A 61 -16.00 33.70 13.03
CA GLN A 61 -15.82 35.02 13.66
C GLN A 61 -14.46 35.59 13.39
N VAL A 62 -13.41 34.80 13.48
CA VAL A 62 -12.03 35.24 13.19
C VAL A 62 -11.88 35.59 11.71
N ILE A 63 -12.48 34.81 10.80
CA ILE A 63 -12.48 35.08 9.36
C ILE A 63 -13.14 36.44 9.08
N GLU A 64 -14.30 36.71 9.68
CA GLU A 64 -14.98 38.02 9.52
C GLU A 64 -14.17 39.18 10.11
N ASP A 65 -13.50 38.97 11.24
CA ASP A 65 -12.63 40.00 11.82
C ASP A 65 -11.43 40.31 10.92
N VAL A 66 -10.82 39.28 10.31
CA VAL A 66 -9.73 39.47 9.34
C VAL A 66 -10.21 40.21 8.10
N LYS A 67 -11.41 39.90 7.57
CA LYS A 67 -12.01 40.58 6.40
C LYS A 67 -12.24 42.08 6.65
N LYS A 68 -12.51 42.50 7.88
CA LYS A 68 -12.66 43.91 8.26
C LYS A 68 -11.36 44.69 8.24
N LEU A 69 -10.21 44.02 8.27
CA LEU A 69 -8.91 44.66 8.19
C LEU A 69 -8.58 45.11 6.77
N PRO A 70 -7.73 46.11 6.57
CA PRO A 70 -7.18 46.46 5.27
C PRO A 70 -6.46 45.21 4.63
N GLU A 71 -6.65 44.98 3.34
CA GLU A 71 -6.05 43.83 2.63
C GLU A 71 -4.52 43.72 2.87
N SER A 72 -3.81 44.86 2.98
CA SER A 72 -2.37 44.89 3.26
C SER A 72 -1.97 44.25 4.59
N ARG A 73 -2.91 44.10 5.52
CA ARG A 73 -2.67 43.48 6.84
C ARG A 73 -3.08 42.02 6.92
N HIS A 74 -3.85 41.53 5.97
CA HIS A 74 -4.36 40.17 6.02
C HIS A 74 -3.24 39.14 6.13
N GLU A 75 -2.19 39.27 5.32
CA GLU A 75 -1.08 38.33 5.28
C GLU A 75 -0.33 38.27 6.61
N SER A 76 0.07 39.40 7.17
CA SER A 76 0.81 39.43 8.44
C SER A 76 -0.02 38.87 9.59
N VAL A 77 -1.30 39.24 9.66
CA VAL A 77 -2.21 38.71 10.70
C VAL A 77 -2.41 37.20 10.57
N MET A 78 -2.54 36.70 9.36
CA MET A 78 -2.68 35.23 9.13
C MET A 78 -1.39 34.47 9.46
N ILE A 79 -0.21 35.00 9.14
CA ILE A 79 1.07 34.39 9.52
C ILE A 79 1.13 34.25 11.05
N ASP A 80 0.86 35.33 11.79
CA ASP A 80 0.88 35.31 13.26
C ASP A 80 -0.17 34.33 13.84
N LEU A 81 -1.39 34.39 13.31
CA LEU A 81 -2.49 33.54 13.75
C LEU A 81 -2.16 32.03 13.58
N PHE A 82 -1.72 31.65 12.38
CA PHE A 82 -1.42 30.28 12.09
C PHE A 82 -0.14 29.78 12.76
N GLN A 83 0.86 30.66 12.97
CA GLN A 83 2.04 30.30 13.76
C GLN A 83 1.67 29.99 15.21
N LYS A 84 0.81 30.83 15.82
CA LYS A 84 0.30 30.59 17.18
C LYS A 84 -0.54 29.32 17.27
N TYR A 85 -1.37 29.06 16.25
CA TYR A 85 -2.15 27.82 16.19
C TYR A 85 -1.25 26.58 16.10
N LEU A 86 -0.22 26.60 15.25
CA LEU A 86 0.73 25.52 15.11
C LEU A 86 1.45 25.21 16.43
N HIS A 87 1.92 26.23 17.15
CA HIS A 87 2.55 26.05 18.45
C HIS A 87 1.58 25.43 19.45
N TRP A 88 0.39 26.02 19.60
CA TRP A 88 -0.64 25.52 20.49
C TRP A 88 -1.05 24.07 20.17
N LYS A 89 -1.20 23.75 18.90
CA LYS A 89 -1.60 22.37 18.48
C LYS A 89 -0.47 21.37 18.67
N HIS A 90 0.78 21.78 18.54
CA HIS A 90 1.93 20.90 18.67
C HIS A 90 2.24 20.53 20.12
N GLU A 91 1.75 21.28 21.11
CA GLU A 91 1.90 20.96 22.53
C GLU A 91 1.30 19.57 22.89
N ASP A 92 0.18 19.21 22.26
CA ASP A 92 -0.54 17.94 22.51
C ASP A 92 -0.58 16.97 21.34
N SER A 93 0.03 17.31 20.21
CA SER A 93 -0.06 16.56 18.96
C SER A 93 1.28 16.43 18.26
N LYS A 94 1.43 15.38 17.44
CA LYS A 94 2.61 15.23 16.57
C LYS A 94 2.69 16.33 15.54
N ALA A 95 3.90 16.70 15.14
CA ALA A 95 4.17 17.71 14.12
C ALA A 95 3.37 17.45 12.83
N SER A 96 3.33 16.19 12.34
CA SER A 96 2.57 15.84 11.14
C SER A 96 1.06 16.08 11.27
N THR A 97 0.48 15.83 12.44
CA THR A 97 -0.95 16.10 12.72
C THR A 97 -1.20 17.60 12.81
N SER A 98 -0.33 18.32 13.50
CA SER A 98 -0.44 19.80 13.67
C SER A 98 -0.36 20.50 12.31
N VAL A 99 0.57 20.09 11.45
CA VAL A 99 0.70 20.61 10.08
C VAL A 99 -0.53 20.30 9.23
N ALA A 100 -1.07 19.09 9.30
CA ALA A 100 -2.26 18.71 8.53
C ALA A 100 -3.52 19.47 9.00
N TYR A 101 -3.65 19.72 10.29
CA TYR A 101 -4.72 20.53 10.86
C TYR A 101 -4.59 22.00 10.44
N TYR A 102 -3.39 22.56 10.52
CA TYR A 102 -3.08 23.89 10.01
C TYR A 102 -3.45 24.04 8.53
N GLN A 103 -3.05 23.09 7.70
CA GLN A 103 -3.37 23.12 6.26
C GLN A 103 -4.88 23.11 6.00
N THR A 104 -5.64 22.34 6.77
CA THR A 104 -7.10 22.30 6.67
C THR A 104 -7.73 23.65 7.07
N ALA A 105 -7.26 24.26 8.15
CA ALA A 105 -7.72 25.59 8.57
C ALA A 105 -7.37 26.64 7.50
N LEU A 106 -6.16 26.64 6.96
CA LEU A 106 -5.73 27.52 5.89
C LEU A 106 -6.60 27.38 4.62
N GLU A 107 -6.93 26.13 4.21
CA GLU A 107 -7.84 25.89 3.09
C GLU A 107 -9.26 26.42 3.38
N TYR A 108 -9.71 26.37 4.64
CA TYR A 108 -11.00 26.93 5.03
C TYR A 108 -11.02 28.45 4.97
N PHE A 109 -9.96 29.12 5.39
CA PHE A 109 -9.80 30.58 5.21
C PHE A 109 -9.79 30.96 3.72
N SER A 110 -9.07 30.21 2.89
CA SER A 110 -9.07 30.40 1.43
C SER A 110 -10.47 30.20 0.82
N TYR A 111 -11.22 29.19 1.31
CA TYR A 111 -12.61 28.95 0.89
C TYR A 111 -13.52 30.17 1.15
N HIS A 112 -13.26 30.94 2.21
CA HIS A 112 -13.95 32.18 2.52
C HIS A 112 -13.44 33.42 1.75
N GLN A 113 -12.69 33.21 0.65
CA GLN A 113 -12.17 34.25 -0.26
C GLN A 113 -11.13 35.20 0.36
N LEU A 114 -10.54 34.85 1.49
CA LEU A 114 -9.38 35.60 1.95
C LEU A 114 -8.23 35.35 0.95
N LYS A 115 -7.68 36.45 0.40
CA LYS A 115 -6.53 36.40 -0.50
C LYS A 115 -5.31 35.94 0.29
N ILE A 116 -4.81 34.75 -0.05
CA ILE A 116 -3.69 34.10 0.63
C ILE A 116 -2.54 33.94 -0.36
N ASN A 117 -1.43 34.59 -0.09
CA ASN A 117 -0.19 34.32 -0.81
C ASN A 117 0.52 33.11 -0.17
N HIS A 118 0.32 31.92 -0.76
CA HIS A 118 0.91 30.69 -0.25
C HIS A 118 2.45 30.70 -0.18
N TYR A 119 3.11 31.47 -1.04
CA TYR A 119 4.57 31.59 -1.04
C TYR A 119 5.04 32.34 0.21
N ASN A 120 4.43 33.49 0.53
CA ASN A 120 4.78 34.28 1.69
C ASN A 120 4.43 33.58 3.00
N LEU A 121 3.28 32.89 3.06
CA LEU A 121 2.92 32.05 4.20
C LEU A 121 3.96 30.95 4.47
N ARG A 122 4.46 30.26 3.43
CA ARG A 122 5.51 29.25 3.60
C ARG A 122 6.80 29.81 4.17
N ARG A 123 7.14 31.05 3.86
CA ARG A 123 8.35 31.72 4.38
C ARG A 123 8.14 32.31 5.78
N GLY A 124 6.94 32.77 6.07
CA GLY A 124 6.59 33.38 7.35
C GLY A 124 6.25 32.39 8.46
N ILE A 125 5.93 31.12 8.13
CA ILE A 125 5.51 30.12 9.11
C ILE A 125 6.60 29.04 9.26
N THR A 126 7.02 28.83 10.50
CA THR A 126 7.91 27.73 10.87
C THR A 126 7.11 26.50 11.23
N LEU A 127 7.24 25.44 10.43
CA LEU A 127 6.56 24.18 10.67
C LEU A 127 7.28 23.37 11.75
N PRO A 128 6.55 22.76 12.71
CA PRO A 128 7.13 21.91 13.73
C PRO A 128 7.69 20.62 13.10
N GLN A 129 8.71 20.05 13.73
CA GLN A 129 9.32 18.79 13.35
C GLN A 129 9.47 17.88 14.56
N ASP A 130 9.10 16.61 14.39
CA ASP A 130 9.34 15.59 15.39
C ASP A 130 10.59 14.77 15.04
N PRO A 131 11.31 14.25 16.03
CA PRO A 131 12.34 13.25 15.80
C PRO A 131 11.78 12.04 15.05
N LYS A 132 12.51 11.58 14.03
CA LYS A 132 12.11 10.42 13.23
C LYS A 132 12.76 9.16 13.77
N ASN A 133 11.96 8.21 14.21
CA ASN A 133 12.44 6.88 14.55
C ASN A 133 12.78 6.09 13.27
N MET A 134 13.87 5.30 13.33
CA MET A 134 14.17 4.33 12.30
C MET A 134 13.05 3.29 12.21
N LYS A 135 12.62 2.96 10.99
CA LYS A 135 11.53 1.99 10.79
C LYS A 135 11.97 0.60 11.22
N TYR A 136 11.17 -0.04 12.04
CA TYR A 136 11.43 -1.41 12.51
C TYR A 136 11.14 -2.42 11.39
N ALA A 137 12.11 -3.27 11.09
CA ALA A 137 11.93 -4.39 10.17
C ALA A 137 11.48 -5.62 10.97
N VAL A 138 10.22 -6.03 10.78
CA VAL A 138 9.68 -7.23 11.43
C VAL A 138 10.41 -8.48 10.90
N THR A 139 10.78 -9.38 11.81
CA THR A 139 11.51 -10.61 11.51
C THR A 139 10.57 -11.78 11.20
N TYR A 140 11.09 -12.82 10.51
CA TYR A 140 10.35 -14.06 10.26
C TYR A 140 9.89 -14.75 11.55
N SER A 141 10.71 -14.77 12.59
CA SER A 141 10.35 -15.38 13.87
C SER A 141 9.21 -14.65 14.56
N GLU A 142 9.19 -13.33 14.52
CA GLU A 142 8.08 -12.52 15.05
C GLU A 142 6.78 -12.73 14.27
N ILE A 143 6.86 -12.75 12.93
CA ILE A 143 5.71 -13.04 12.07
C ILE A 143 5.18 -14.45 12.38
N LYS A 144 6.07 -15.45 12.46
CA LYS A 144 5.70 -16.83 12.78
C LYS A 144 5.00 -16.91 14.14
N LYS A 145 5.56 -16.27 15.17
CA LYS A 145 4.96 -16.21 16.51
C LYS A 145 3.55 -15.61 16.47
N LEU A 146 3.33 -14.52 15.70
CA LEU A 146 2.01 -13.93 15.51
C LEU A 146 1.03 -14.87 14.80
N ILE A 147 1.46 -15.55 13.73
CA ILE A 147 0.63 -16.49 12.99
C ILE A 147 0.26 -17.70 13.83
N ASP A 148 1.21 -18.29 14.57
CA ASP A 148 0.99 -19.48 15.39
C ASP A 148 -0.05 -19.25 16.48
N TYR A 149 -0.04 -18.07 17.11
CA TYR A 149 -0.98 -17.69 18.17
C TYR A 149 -2.30 -17.08 17.65
N ALA A 150 -2.41 -16.81 16.35
CA ALA A 150 -3.64 -16.25 15.77
C ALA A 150 -4.76 -17.31 15.70
N LYS A 151 -6.01 -16.86 15.90
CA LYS A 151 -7.20 -17.70 15.67
C LYS A 151 -7.32 -18.07 14.18
N PRO A 152 -7.94 -19.20 13.80
CA PRO A 152 -7.95 -19.70 12.41
C PRO A 152 -8.34 -18.65 11.37
N LYS A 153 -9.41 -17.89 11.56
CA LYS A 153 -9.83 -16.83 10.63
C LYS A 153 -8.78 -15.69 10.50
N ARG A 154 -8.11 -15.34 11.62
CA ARG A 154 -7.04 -14.33 11.60
C ARG A 154 -5.75 -14.88 11.04
N LYS A 155 -5.47 -16.16 11.26
CA LYS A 155 -4.34 -16.82 10.60
C LYS A 155 -4.45 -16.70 9.08
N ALA A 156 -5.62 -17.00 8.51
CA ALA A 156 -5.89 -16.79 7.09
C ALA A 156 -5.75 -15.32 6.67
N LEU A 157 -6.31 -14.37 7.42
CA LEU A 157 -6.19 -12.94 7.13
C LEU A 157 -4.73 -12.48 7.12
N TYR A 158 -3.95 -12.84 8.13
CA TYR A 158 -2.57 -12.36 8.27
C TYR A 158 -1.64 -13.00 7.24
N THR A 159 -1.80 -14.28 6.94
CA THR A 159 -1.02 -14.94 5.87
C THR A 159 -1.36 -14.35 4.49
N VAL A 160 -2.62 -13.98 4.23
CA VAL A 160 -3.01 -13.25 3.03
C VAL A 160 -2.35 -11.87 2.99
N LEU A 161 -2.34 -11.10 4.10
CA LEU A 161 -1.67 -9.79 4.15
C LEU A 161 -0.16 -9.90 3.89
N ILE A 162 0.51 -10.90 4.48
CA ILE A 162 1.94 -11.13 4.33
C ILE A 162 2.29 -11.51 2.89
N SER A 163 1.47 -12.35 2.26
CA SER A 163 1.75 -12.88 0.93
C SER A 163 1.29 -11.99 -0.23
N SER A 164 0.40 -11.01 0.03
CA SER A 164 -0.16 -10.14 -1.01
C SER A 164 0.29 -8.67 -0.91
N GLY A 165 0.80 -8.25 0.25
CA GLY A 165 1.13 -6.87 0.52
C GLY A 165 -0.05 -5.89 0.54
N MET A 166 -1.30 -6.36 0.57
CA MET A 166 -2.49 -5.51 0.61
C MET A 166 -2.60 -4.70 1.90
N ARG A 167 -3.37 -3.60 1.84
CA ARG A 167 -3.75 -2.87 3.06
C ARG A 167 -4.87 -3.61 3.79
N ILE A 168 -4.88 -3.54 5.11
CA ILE A 168 -5.92 -4.20 5.92
C ILE A 168 -7.35 -3.81 5.49
N GLY A 169 -7.60 -2.54 5.18
CA GLY A 169 -8.91 -2.09 4.72
C GLY A 169 -9.28 -2.63 3.35
N GLU A 170 -8.32 -2.77 2.42
CA GLU A 170 -8.52 -3.42 1.12
C GLU A 170 -8.90 -4.89 1.33
N THR A 171 -8.12 -5.62 2.15
CA THR A 171 -8.33 -7.05 2.40
C THR A 171 -9.67 -7.34 3.08
N LEU A 172 -10.08 -6.54 4.07
CA LEU A 172 -11.38 -6.69 4.73
C LEU A 172 -12.56 -6.36 3.81
N GLY A 173 -12.35 -5.55 2.77
CA GLY A 173 -13.37 -5.20 1.78
C GLY A 173 -13.53 -6.20 0.63
N LEU A 174 -12.67 -7.24 0.55
CA LEU A 174 -12.72 -8.24 -0.50
C LEU A 174 -13.91 -9.18 -0.35
N LYS A 175 -14.55 -9.47 -1.47
CA LYS A 175 -15.59 -10.47 -1.63
C LYS A 175 -15.02 -11.74 -2.26
N LYS A 176 -15.72 -12.88 -2.11
CA LYS A 176 -15.27 -14.15 -2.72
C LYS A 176 -15.02 -14.03 -4.23
N ARG A 177 -15.85 -13.29 -4.97
CA ARG A 177 -15.71 -13.07 -6.41
C ARG A 177 -14.43 -12.34 -6.83
N ASP A 178 -13.74 -11.68 -5.87
CA ASP A 178 -12.49 -10.96 -6.14
C ASP A 178 -11.26 -11.91 -6.15
N PHE A 179 -11.48 -13.21 -5.87
CA PHE A 179 -10.47 -14.25 -5.84
C PHE A 179 -10.63 -15.17 -7.05
N ASP A 180 -9.60 -15.25 -7.86
CA ASP A 180 -9.51 -16.16 -9.00
C ASP A 180 -8.66 -17.41 -8.63
N PHE A 181 -9.28 -18.59 -8.75
CA PHE A 181 -8.71 -19.89 -8.42
C PHE A 181 -8.25 -20.66 -9.66
N SER A 182 -8.29 -20.06 -10.84
CA SER A 182 -7.99 -20.76 -12.10
C SER A 182 -6.49 -20.96 -12.35
N GLN A 183 -5.64 -20.17 -11.67
CA GLN A 183 -4.18 -20.20 -11.83
C GLN A 183 -3.49 -21.05 -10.75
N ASP A 184 -2.20 -21.33 -10.91
CA ASP A 184 -1.39 -22.08 -9.91
C ASP A 184 -1.31 -21.34 -8.56
N ARG A 185 -1.48 -20.03 -8.55
CA ARG A 185 -1.66 -19.21 -7.34
C ARG A 185 -2.96 -18.44 -7.44
N ILE A 186 -3.67 -18.33 -6.31
CA ILE A 186 -4.88 -17.53 -6.26
C ILE A 186 -4.51 -16.08 -6.58
N CYS A 187 -5.08 -15.55 -7.66
CA CYS A 187 -4.99 -14.14 -8.03
C CYS A 187 -6.11 -13.36 -7.35
N ILE A 188 -5.80 -12.22 -6.75
CA ILE A 188 -6.77 -11.33 -6.13
C ILE A 188 -6.86 -10.05 -6.96
N THR A 189 -8.04 -9.78 -7.51
CA THR A 189 -8.35 -8.51 -8.14
C THR A 189 -8.91 -7.54 -7.09
N ILE A 190 -8.15 -6.50 -6.76
CA ILE A 190 -8.56 -5.49 -5.77
C ILE A 190 -9.34 -4.42 -6.52
N PRO A 191 -10.66 -4.29 -6.27
CA PRO A 191 -11.49 -3.29 -6.95
C PRO A 191 -11.01 -1.85 -6.67
N ALA A 192 -11.10 -0.98 -7.68
CA ALA A 192 -10.68 0.42 -7.59
C ALA A 192 -11.26 1.13 -6.35
N LYS A 193 -12.55 0.93 -6.06
CA LYS A 193 -13.26 1.52 -4.91
C LYS A 193 -12.68 1.19 -3.53
N LEU A 194 -11.89 0.11 -3.41
CA LEU A 194 -11.21 -0.28 -2.16
C LEU A 194 -9.83 0.36 -2.04
N THR A 195 -9.29 0.90 -3.13
CA THR A 195 -7.95 1.46 -3.16
C THR A 195 -7.96 2.97 -2.88
N LYS A 196 -6.92 3.48 -2.21
CA LYS A 196 -6.81 4.92 -1.90
C LYS A 196 -6.75 5.81 -3.15
N LYS A 197 -6.24 5.29 -4.27
CA LYS A 197 -6.07 6.03 -5.53
C LYS A 197 -7.18 5.75 -6.55
N ASN A 198 -8.21 5.00 -6.17
CA ASN A 198 -9.27 4.56 -7.05
C ASN A 198 -8.78 3.85 -8.33
N THR A 199 -7.71 3.07 -8.19
CA THR A 199 -7.09 2.29 -9.28
C THR A 199 -7.18 0.82 -8.95
N GLN A 200 -7.75 0.01 -9.86
CA GLN A 200 -7.79 -1.44 -9.75
C GLN A 200 -6.38 -2.01 -9.91
N ARG A 201 -6.06 -3.08 -9.17
CA ARG A 201 -4.83 -3.84 -9.33
C ARG A 201 -5.01 -5.31 -8.98
N GLN A 202 -4.05 -6.11 -9.36
CA GLN A 202 -3.98 -7.53 -9.04
C GLN A 202 -2.77 -7.84 -8.15
N THR A 203 -2.90 -8.86 -7.33
CA THR A 203 -1.84 -9.44 -6.52
C THR A 203 -2.12 -10.93 -6.33
N TYR A 204 -1.16 -11.66 -5.79
CA TYR A 204 -1.30 -13.10 -5.55
C TYR A 204 -1.18 -13.42 -4.07
N ILE A 205 -1.54 -14.66 -3.69
CA ILE A 205 -1.27 -15.19 -2.35
C ILE A 205 -0.50 -16.52 -2.43
N SER A 206 0.29 -16.77 -1.40
CA SER A 206 1.10 -17.99 -1.29
C SER A 206 0.24 -19.24 -1.05
N LYS A 207 0.80 -20.43 -1.33
CA LYS A 207 0.18 -21.71 -0.99
C LYS A 207 -0.08 -21.86 0.52
N GLU A 208 0.75 -21.26 1.37
CA GLU A 208 0.49 -21.20 2.81
C GLU A 208 -0.79 -20.40 3.10
N ALA A 209 -0.96 -19.22 2.50
CA ALA A 209 -2.16 -18.41 2.67
C ALA A 209 -3.40 -19.10 2.08
N GLU A 210 -3.28 -19.74 0.90
CA GLU A 210 -4.33 -20.54 0.29
C GLU A 210 -4.79 -21.66 1.23
N HIS A 211 -3.86 -22.38 1.87
CA HIS A 211 -4.18 -23.45 2.81
C HIS A 211 -5.09 -22.97 3.95
N TYR A 212 -4.77 -21.81 4.57
CA TYR A 212 -5.59 -21.28 5.66
C TYR A 212 -6.88 -20.61 5.18
N LEU A 213 -6.91 -20.08 3.97
CA LEU A 213 -8.06 -19.39 3.38
C LEU A 213 -9.13 -20.37 2.88
N THR A 214 -8.72 -21.47 2.25
CA THR A 214 -9.61 -22.42 1.56
C THR A 214 -10.77 -22.93 2.42
N PRO A 215 -10.59 -23.33 3.70
CA PRO A 215 -11.69 -23.78 4.54
C PRO A 215 -12.76 -22.72 4.80
N ILE A 216 -12.38 -21.44 4.73
CA ILE A 216 -13.26 -20.30 4.96
C ILE A 216 -14.05 -19.98 3.69
N ILE A 217 -13.36 -19.83 2.55
CA ILE A 217 -13.92 -19.27 1.32
C ILE A 217 -14.78 -20.28 0.53
N LYS A 218 -14.52 -21.59 0.67
CA LYS A 218 -15.27 -22.63 -0.07
C LYS A 218 -16.78 -22.57 0.16
N ARG A 219 -17.22 -22.22 1.36
CA ARG A 219 -18.64 -22.24 1.77
C ARG A 219 -19.35 -20.89 1.57
N MET A 220 -18.66 -19.89 1.05
CA MET A 220 -19.18 -18.52 0.93
C MET A 220 -19.84 -18.29 -0.43
N ASN A 221 -20.80 -17.37 -0.46
CA ASN A 221 -21.38 -16.85 -1.70
C ASN A 221 -20.46 -15.81 -2.34
N GLN A 222 -20.61 -15.59 -3.67
CA GLN A 222 -19.74 -14.70 -4.43
C GLN A 222 -19.69 -13.25 -3.91
N ASP A 223 -20.80 -12.76 -3.34
CA ASP A 223 -20.94 -11.39 -2.83
C ASP A 223 -20.62 -11.22 -1.34
N GLU A 224 -20.30 -12.30 -0.65
CA GLU A 224 -19.93 -12.24 0.78
C GLU A 224 -18.52 -11.72 0.99
N LEU A 225 -18.35 -10.90 2.04
CA LEU A 225 -17.05 -10.42 2.49
C LEU A 225 -16.28 -11.55 3.16
N VAL A 226 -15.07 -11.83 2.69
CA VAL A 226 -14.30 -13.03 3.11
C VAL A 226 -13.87 -12.96 4.57
N PHE A 227 -13.39 -11.81 5.03
CA PHE A 227 -12.74 -11.69 6.34
C PHE A 227 -13.59 -11.01 7.40
N THR A 228 -14.70 -10.39 7.04
CA THR A 228 -15.63 -9.74 7.97
C THR A 228 -17.09 -9.97 7.57
N SER A 229 -17.98 -9.96 8.54
CA SER A 229 -19.44 -9.91 8.29
C SER A 229 -20.00 -8.49 8.35
N ASN A 230 -19.20 -7.53 8.83
CA ASN A 230 -19.64 -6.14 8.96
C ASN A 230 -19.47 -5.40 7.64
N LYS A 231 -20.55 -4.80 7.13
CA LYS A 231 -20.53 -3.99 5.90
C LYS A 231 -19.75 -2.68 6.07
N ASP A 232 -19.61 -2.18 7.28
CA ASP A 232 -18.77 -1.03 7.61
C ASP A 232 -17.32 -1.51 7.75
N ILE A 233 -16.55 -1.33 6.66
CA ILE A 233 -15.15 -1.74 6.61
C ILE A 233 -14.29 -0.95 7.60
N ARG A 234 -14.61 0.32 7.89
CA ARG A 234 -13.88 1.14 8.85
C ARG A 234 -13.96 0.54 10.25
N LYS A 235 -15.18 0.20 10.70
CA LYS A 235 -15.36 -0.49 11.99
C LYS A 235 -14.66 -1.84 12.02
N SER A 236 -14.64 -2.55 10.89
CA SER A 236 -13.92 -3.83 10.79
C SER A 236 -12.41 -3.64 10.95
N VAL A 237 -11.84 -2.58 10.37
CA VAL A 237 -10.42 -2.21 10.54
C VAL A 237 -10.11 -1.87 11.99
N ASP A 238 -10.93 -1.04 12.64
CA ASP A 238 -10.75 -0.65 14.04
C ASP A 238 -10.77 -1.87 14.97
N ASN A 239 -11.73 -2.78 14.75
CA ASN A 239 -11.82 -4.04 15.47
C ASN A 239 -10.59 -4.94 15.24
N GLU A 240 -10.06 -4.98 14.02
CA GLU A 240 -8.90 -5.80 13.73
C GLU A 240 -7.61 -5.21 14.30
N ILE A 241 -7.49 -3.88 14.37
CA ILE A 241 -6.40 -3.20 15.09
C ILE A 241 -6.42 -3.58 16.57
N LEU A 242 -7.60 -3.59 17.20
CA LEU A 242 -7.75 -4.02 18.60
C LEU A 242 -7.40 -5.50 18.79
N ASN A 243 -7.84 -6.37 17.88
CA ASN A 243 -7.50 -7.80 17.91
C ASN A 243 -6.01 -8.04 17.74
N PHE A 244 -5.37 -7.30 16.86
CA PHE A 244 -3.93 -7.37 16.63
C PHE A 244 -3.14 -6.86 17.85
N TRP A 245 -3.61 -5.81 18.51
CA TRP A 245 -3.04 -5.34 19.77
C TRP A 245 -3.09 -6.42 20.87
N ASN A 246 -4.24 -7.08 21.05
CA ASN A 246 -4.37 -8.19 21.98
C ASN A 246 -3.43 -9.37 21.62
N LEU A 247 -3.27 -9.66 20.35
CA LEU A 247 -2.36 -10.70 19.87
C LEU A 247 -0.90 -10.34 20.17
N ARG A 248 -0.47 -9.10 19.92
CA ARG A 248 0.89 -8.64 20.26
C ARG A 248 1.18 -8.77 21.75
N LYS A 249 0.22 -8.40 22.62
CA LYS A 249 0.36 -8.59 24.07
C LYS A 249 0.55 -10.07 24.44
N LYS A 250 -0.29 -10.94 23.87
CA LYS A 250 -0.21 -12.38 24.12
C LYS A 250 1.11 -13.01 23.65
N THR A 251 1.72 -12.44 22.62
CA THR A 251 2.98 -12.92 22.04
C THR A 251 4.21 -12.15 22.54
N GLU A 252 4.05 -11.22 23.49
CA GLU A 252 5.12 -10.37 24.03
C GLU A 252 5.80 -9.49 22.97
N LEU A 253 5.09 -9.19 21.89
CA LEU A 253 5.55 -8.35 20.77
C LEU A 253 4.96 -6.93 20.82
N ASP A 254 4.38 -6.53 21.96
CA ASP A 254 3.77 -5.20 22.14
C ASP A 254 4.81 -4.14 22.51
N VAL A 255 5.86 -4.05 21.72
CA VAL A 255 6.99 -3.14 21.92
C VAL A 255 6.72 -1.82 21.17
N LYS A 256 6.95 -0.69 21.87
CA LYS A 256 6.88 0.66 21.30
C LYS A 256 8.26 1.19 20.91
N TYR A 257 8.28 2.21 20.06
CA TYR A 257 9.48 3.01 19.85
C TYR A 257 9.78 3.85 21.10
N ASP A 258 11.05 4.08 21.34
CA ASP A 258 11.48 4.96 22.42
C ASP A 258 10.90 6.36 22.22
N ASN A 259 10.45 7.01 23.30
CA ASN A 259 9.84 8.33 23.29
C ASN A 259 8.64 8.48 22.32
N SER A 260 7.91 7.39 22.06
CA SER A 260 6.75 7.40 21.16
C SER A 260 5.63 6.47 21.65
N THR A 261 4.41 6.85 21.35
CA THR A 261 3.23 5.99 21.55
C THR A 261 3.07 4.92 20.45
N LEU A 262 3.87 4.99 19.38
CA LEU A 262 3.77 4.09 18.24
C LEU A 262 4.41 2.73 18.53
N HIS A 263 3.72 1.66 18.15
CA HIS A 263 4.25 0.31 18.23
C HIS A 263 5.20 0.00 17.06
N LYS A 264 6.24 -0.78 17.34
CA LYS A 264 7.21 -1.24 16.32
C LYS A 264 6.55 -2.16 15.30
N ILE A 265 5.65 -3.05 15.74
CA ILE A 265 4.93 -4.00 14.88
C ILE A 265 3.44 -3.61 14.82
N THR A 266 2.92 -3.44 13.61
CA THR A 266 1.53 -3.12 13.31
C THR A 266 1.03 -4.00 12.17
N LEU A 267 -0.27 -3.99 11.85
CA LEU A 267 -0.79 -4.66 10.66
C LEU A 267 -0.12 -4.16 9.35
N HIS A 268 0.34 -2.90 9.35
CA HIS A 268 1.06 -2.35 8.21
C HIS A 268 2.49 -2.94 8.06
N SER A 269 3.05 -3.50 9.13
CA SER A 269 4.36 -4.16 9.09
C SER A 269 4.36 -5.38 8.17
N PHE A 270 3.24 -6.09 8.00
CA PHE A 270 3.10 -7.19 7.04
C PHE A 270 3.26 -6.71 5.59
N ARG A 271 2.68 -5.56 5.27
CA ARG A 271 2.84 -4.95 3.95
C ARG A 271 4.27 -4.45 3.73
N ALA A 272 4.90 -3.84 4.74
CA ALA A 272 6.30 -3.43 4.67
C ALA A 272 7.24 -4.63 4.49
N PHE A 273 6.95 -5.74 5.17
CA PHE A 273 7.67 -7.00 4.98
C PHE A 273 7.55 -7.51 3.53
N PHE A 274 6.31 -7.59 2.99
CA PHE A 274 6.08 -7.98 1.60
C PHE A 274 6.87 -7.09 0.63
N GLU A 275 6.75 -5.76 0.77
CA GLU A 275 7.43 -4.78 -0.09
C GLU A 275 8.94 -4.98 -0.08
N THR A 276 9.52 -5.20 1.12
CA THR A 276 10.96 -5.46 1.28
C THR A 276 11.35 -6.76 0.57
N GLN A 277 10.62 -7.86 0.78
CA GLN A 277 10.94 -9.13 0.13
C GLN A 277 10.78 -9.06 -1.39
N ALA A 278 9.72 -8.43 -1.88
CA ALA A 278 9.47 -8.26 -3.30
C ALA A 278 10.53 -7.37 -3.97
N SER A 279 10.90 -6.26 -3.33
CA SER A 279 11.95 -5.36 -3.83
C SER A 279 13.32 -6.03 -3.87
N ASN A 280 13.66 -6.82 -2.86
CA ASN A 280 14.93 -7.55 -2.80
C ASN A 280 15.00 -8.71 -3.81
N THR A 281 13.86 -9.19 -4.31
CA THR A 281 13.80 -10.31 -5.26
C THR A 281 13.74 -9.83 -6.70
N HIS A 282 12.88 -8.87 -7.01
CA HIS A 282 12.57 -8.45 -8.38
C HIS A 282 12.65 -6.93 -8.60
N GLY A 283 13.15 -6.18 -7.63
CA GLY A 283 13.24 -4.74 -7.72
C GLY A 283 11.99 -3.99 -7.26
N LEU A 284 12.16 -2.69 -7.11
CA LEU A 284 11.16 -1.80 -6.52
C LEU A 284 9.91 -1.65 -7.40
N GLU A 285 10.09 -1.64 -8.74
CA GLU A 285 9.00 -1.50 -9.71
C GLU A 285 8.01 -2.67 -9.61
N TYR A 286 8.52 -3.90 -9.50
CA TYR A 286 7.67 -5.09 -9.31
C TYR A 286 6.91 -5.03 -7.98
N ALA A 287 7.60 -4.70 -6.90
CA ALA A 287 6.97 -4.54 -5.58
C ALA A 287 5.86 -3.49 -5.62
N HIS A 288 6.12 -2.32 -6.22
CA HIS A 288 5.16 -1.23 -6.35
C HIS A 288 3.95 -1.60 -7.22
N ALA A 289 4.14 -2.33 -8.32
CA ALA A 289 3.04 -2.81 -9.16
C ALA A 289 2.06 -3.69 -8.36
N LEU A 290 2.57 -4.62 -7.53
CA LEU A 290 1.72 -5.48 -6.71
C LEU A 290 1.03 -4.74 -5.56
N ILE A 291 1.73 -3.83 -4.88
CA ILE A 291 1.14 -3.11 -3.74
C ILE A 291 0.36 -1.85 -4.15
N GLY A 292 0.47 -1.38 -5.39
CA GLY A 292 -0.21 -0.17 -5.89
C GLY A 292 0.38 1.12 -5.28
N HIS A 293 1.70 1.20 -5.23
CA HIS A 293 2.42 2.46 -5.04
C HIS A 293 2.72 3.03 -6.43
N SER A 294 2.07 4.14 -6.80
CA SER A 294 2.39 4.81 -8.06
C SER A 294 3.74 5.52 -7.97
N GLY A 295 4.70 5.06 -8.77
CA GLY A 295 5.91 5.78 -9.08
C GLY A 295 5.85 6.37 -10.50
N TYR A 296 6.81 7.21 -10.86
CA TYR A 296 6.93 7.77 -12.21
C TYR A 296 7.03 6.69 -13.32
N LEU A 297 7.62 5.54 -12.99
CA LEU A 297 7.86 4.44 -13.93
C LEU A 297 6.72 3.43 -14.03
N GLU A 298 5.69 3.50 -13.17
CA GLU A 298 4.59 2.51 -13.11
C GLU A 298 3.84 2.39 -14.45
N GLN A 299 3.67 3.49 -15.17
CA GLN A 299 3.00 3.49 -16.48
C GLN A 299 3.79 2.74 -17.57
N TYR A 300 5.08 2.52 -17.40
CA TYR A 300 5.98 1.83 -18.33
C TYR A 300 6.26 0.38 -17.92
N TYR A 301 6.02 0.00 -16.67
CA TYR A 301 6.27 -1.34 -16.17
C TYR A 301 5.04 -2.23 -16.39
N ARG A 302 4.99 -2.89 -17.54
CA ARG A 302 3.89 -3.77 -17.95
C ARG A 302 4.41 -5.19 -18.12
N LEU A 303 4.02 -6.08 -17.22
CA LEU A 303 4.25 -7.52 -17.32
C LEU A 303 2.99 -8.20 -17.83
N SER A 304 3.15 -9.28 -18.59
CA SER A 304 2.07 -10.21 -18.86
C SER A 304 1.59 -10.87 -17.55
N ASP A 305 0.42 -11.49 -17.57
CA ASP A 305 -0.10 -12.19 -16.39
C ASP A 305 0.78 -13.40 -16.03
N GLU A 306 1.32 -14.09 -17.05
CA GLU A 306 2.24 -15.21 -16.91
C GLU A 306 3.56 -14.76 -16.24
N GLU A 307 4.22 -13.74 -16.77
CA GLU A 307 5.46 -13.21 -16.22
C GLU A 307 5.28 -12.70 -14.77
N ARG A 308 4.12 -12.12 -14.49
CA ARG A 308 3.79 -11.64 -13.13
C ARG A 308 3.64 -12.79 -12.16
N LEU A 309 3.00 -13.89 -12.60
CA LEU A 309 2.82 -15.09 -11.80
C LEU A 309 4.14 -15.83 -11.58
N GLU A 310 4.98 -15.98 -12.60
CA GLU A 310 6.31 -16.61 -12.49
C GLU A 310 7.18 -15.89 -11.45
N LYS A 311 7.29 -14.59 -11.57
CA LYS A 311 8.00 -13.74 -10.57
C LYS A 311 7.40 -13.87 -9.16
N TYR A 312 6.07 -14.02 -9.05
CA TYR A 312 5.44 -14.20 -7.76
C TYR A 312 5.80 -15.58 -7.15
N ILE A 313 5.86 -16.64 -7.94
CA ILE A 313 6.26 -17.99 -7.49
C ILE A 313 7.70 -17.98 -6.94
N GLU A 314 8.62 -17.27 -7.57
CA GLU A 314 9.97 -17.08 -7.05
C GLU A 314 9.98 -16.31 -5.71
N LEU A 315 9.19 -15.25 -5.62
CA LEU A 315 9.05 -14.43 -4.41
C LEU A 315 8.42 -15.22 -3.26
N GLU A 316 7.49 -16.13 -3.53
CA GLU A 316 6.70 -16.88 -2.54
C GLU A 316 7.55 -17.54 -1.46
N GLN A 317 8.73 -18.06 -1.81
CA GLN A 317 9.64 -18.70 -0.86
C GLN A 317 10.03 -17.75 0.28
N LYS A 318 10.18 -16.47 -0.04
CA LYS A 318 10.53 -15.41 0.93
C LYS A 318 9.33 -14.85 1.69
N LEU A 319 8.11 -15.14 1.23
CA LEU A 319 6.86 -14.72 1.89
C LEU A 319 6.30 -15.82 2.79
N THR A 320 6.69 -17.08 2.57
CA THR A 320 6.23 -18.23 3.34
C THR A 320 6.90 -18.25 4.71
N VAL A 321 6.09 -18.42 5.77
CA VAL A 321 6.55 -18.34 7.16
C VAL A 321 6.61 -19.72 7.81
N GLY A 322 5.65 -20.61 7.49
CA GLY A 322 5.57 -21.96 8.04
C GLY A 322 6.66 -22.89 7.48
N GLU A 323 7.41 -23.54 8.35
CA GLU A 323 8.51 -24.44 7.96
C GLU A 323 8.03 -25.60 7.06
N ASP A 324 6.86 -26.17 7.36
CA ASP A 324 6.28 -27.26 6.54
C ASP A 324 6.01 -26.82 5.10
N PHE A 325 5.57 -25.56 4.90
CA PHE A 325 5.33 -25.00 3.58
C PHE A 325 6.64 -24.66 2.87
N LYS A 326 7.64 -24.12 3.59
CA LYS A 326 8.99 -23.90 3.04
C LYS A 326 9.60 -25.21 2.55
N ASN A 327 9.51 -26.27 3.35
CA ASN A 327 10.03 -27.58 2.99
C ASN A 327 9.32 -28.16 1.74
N LYS A 328 7.99 -28.02 1.64
CA LYS A 328 7.24 -28.43 0.43
C LYS A 328 7.67 -27.69 -0.82
N ILE A 329 7.87 -26.37 -0.72
CA ILE A 329 8.37 -25.55 -1.85
C ILE A 329 9.76 -26.01 -2.26
N LYS A 330 10.67 -26.26 -1.28
CA LYS A 330 12.02 -26.71 -1.55
C LYS A 330 12.05 -28.10 -2.20
N ILE A 331 11.22 -29.04 -1.72
CA ILE A 331 11.10 -30.38 -2.30
C ILE A 331 10.62 -30.27 -3.75
N LYS A 332 9.54 -29.54 -4.03
CA LYS A 332 9.04 -29.35 -5.40
C LYS A 332 10.10 -28.75 -6.33
N LYS A 333 10.89 -27.80 -5.85
CA LYS A 333 11.98 -27.20 -6.63
C LYS A 333 13.06 -28.23 -6.96
N LEU A 334 13.48 -29.03 -5.97
CA LEU A 334 14.49 -30.08 -6.16
C LEU A 334 13.98 -31.20 -7.11
N GLU A 335 12.68 -31.51 -7.10
CA GLU A 335 12.07 -32.46 -8.02
C GLU A 335 12.10 -31.98 -9.48
N ILE A 336 11.83 -30.67 -9.69
CA ILE A 336 11.92 -30.04 -11.01
C ILE A 336 13.37 -30.06 -11.50
N GLU A 337 14.32 -29.58 -10.68
CA GLU A 337 15.75 -29.56 -11.01
C GLU A 337 16.28 -30.97 -11.32
N LYS A 338 15.82 -32.01 -10.59
CA LYS A 338 16.15 -33.40 -10.86
C LYS A 338 15.61 -33.86 -12.21
N SER A 339 14.35 -33.55 -12.52
CA SER A 339 13.75 -33.88 -13.81
C SER A 339 14.46 -33.22 -15.00
N GLU A 340 14.84 -31.96 -14.87
CA GLU A 340 15.61 -31.23 -15.88
C GLU A 340 17.02 -31.85 -16.07
N LEU A 341 17.68 -32.21 -14.96
CA LEU A 341 18.98 -32.86 -15.00
C LEU A 341 18.92 -34.25 -15.66
N GLU A 342 17.84 -35.01 -15.45
CA GLU A 342 17.61 -36.30 -16.10
C GLU A 342 17.47 -36.12 -17.61
N LYS A 343 16.67 -35.18 -18.08
CA LYS A 343 16.54 -34.83 -19.51
C LYS A 343 17.87 -34.43 -20.13
N VAL A 344 18.64 -33.55 -19.50
CA VAL A 344 19.96 -33.17 -19.99
C VAL A 344 20.94 -34.32 -20.05
N LYS A 345 20.83 -35.32 -19.15
CA LYS A 345 21.62 -36.53 -19.21
C LYS A 345 21.24 -37.43 -20.38
N GLU A 346 19.94 -37.56 -20.66
CA GLU A 346 19.42 -38.32 -21.83
C GLU A 346 19.90 -37.69 -23.15
N ASP A 347 19.73 -36.36 -23.29
CA ASP A 347 20.21 -35.58 -24.46
C ASP A 347 21.72 -35.76 -24.67
N ASN A 348 22.52 -35.66 -23.58
CA ASN A 348 23.95 -35.87 -23.65
C ASN A 348 24.34 -37.33 -24.03
N SER A 349 23.54 -38.32 -23.65
CA SER A 349 23.73 -39.69 -24.05
C SER A 349 23.54 -39.87 -25.57
N GLU A 350 22.42 -39.35 -26.11
CA GLU A 350 22.14 -39.35 -27.55
C GLU A 350 23.22 -38.62 -28.37
N ILE A 351 23.70 -37.48 -27.87
CA ILE A 351 24.78 -36.72 -28.51
C ILE A 351 26.06 -37.54 -28.55
N LYS A 352 26.41 -38.24 -27.48
CA LYS A 352 27.59 -39.12 -27.41
C LYS A 352 27.50 -40.28 -28.40
N GLU A 353 26.34 -40.90 -28.55
CA GLU A 353 26.09 -42.00 -29.51
C GLU A 353 26.28 -41.50 -30.95
N LYS A 354 25.62 -40.38 -31.30
CA LYS A 354 25.77 -39.76 -32.63
C LYS A 354 27.22 -39.32 -32.91
N PHE A 355 27.93 -38.83 -31.89
CA PHE A 355 29.33 -38.47 -32.05
C PHE A 355 30.23 -39.70 -32.28
N ALA A 356 29.94 -40.82 -31.61
CA ALA A 356 30.64 -42.10 -31.85
C ALA A 356 30.42 -42.62 -33.26
N GLU A 357 29.16 -42.57 -33.75
CA GLU A 357 28.83 -42.96 -35.14
C GLU A 357 29.56 -42.09 -36.17
N LEU A 358 29.56 -40.76 -35.98
CA LEU A 358 30.29 -39.85 -36.85
C LEU A 358 31.80 -40.10 -36.84
N LYS A 359 32.36 -40.47 -35.72
CA LYS A 359 33.78 -40.79 -35.60
C LYS A 359 34.13 -42.10 -36.40
N ILE A 360 33.27 -43.08 -36.34
CA ILE A 360 33.44 -44.31 -37.12
C ILE A 360 33.35 -44.00 -38.63
N ALA A 361 32.30 -43.31 -39.07
CA ALA A 361 32.13 -42.91 -40.47
C ALA A 361 33.29 -42.06 -41.01
N SER A 362 33.82 -41.14 -40.17
CA SER A 362 34.98 -40.31 -40.57
C SER A 362 36.26 -41.19 -40.74
N SER A 363 36.47 -42.19 -39.89
CA SER A 363 37.62 -43.11 -39.99
C SER A 363 37.52 -44.00 -41.24
N GLU A 364 36.33 -44.44 -41.63
CA GLU A 364 36.08 -45.19 -42.87
C GLU A 364 36.35 -44.34 -44.12
N ILE A 365 35.95 -43.07 -44.11
CA ILE A 365 36.24 -42.14 -45.23
C ILE A 365 37.74 -41.90 -45.34
N ILE A 366 38.44 -41.70 -44.24
CA ILE A 366 39.87 -41.52 -44.23
C ILE A 366 40.61 -42.73 -44.80
N SER A 367 40.25 -43.94 -44.37
CA SER A 367 40.83 -45.19 -44.87
C SER A 367 40.55 -45.38 -46.37
N TRP A 368 39.36 -45.06 -46.82
CA TRP A 368 39.01 -45.10 -48.22
C TRP A 368 39.83 -44.10 -49.08
N ILE A 369 40.05 -42.89 -48.61
CA ILE A 369 40.91 -41.87 -49.27
C ILE A 369 42.33 -42.35 -49.35
N GLU A 370 42.89 -42.98 -48.32
CA GLU A 370 44.24 -43.53 -48.31
C GLU A 370 44.39 -44.70 -49.29
N GLU A 371 43.39 -45.57 -49.38
CA GLU A 371 43.35 -46.67 -50.37
C GLU A 371 43.29 -46.16 -51.79
N GLN A 372 42.52 -45.09 -52.07
CA GLN A 372 42.44 -44.48 -53.39
C GLN A 372 43.74 -43.76 -53.81
N LYS A 373 44.51 -43.24 -52.85
CA LYS A 373 45.83 -42.65 -53.09
C LYS A 373 46.87 -43.70 -53.45
N SER A 374 46.93 -44.81 -52.72
CA SER A 374 47.86 -45.92 -52.97
C SER A 374 47.58 -46.68 -54.29
N LYS A 375 46.40 -46.56 -54.90
CA LYS A 375 46.08 -47.11 -56.24
C LYS A 375 46.45 -46.17 -57.39
N LYS A 376 46.87 -44.96 -57.12
CA LYS A 376 47.31 -43.94 -58.11
C LYS A 376 48.80 -43.76 -58.19
N GLU A 377 49.58 -44.33 -57.29
CA GLU A 377 51.02 -44.51 -57.37
C GLU A 377 51.32 -45.90 -57.99
#